data_444eb2b25c5b63b306b2d9ec1bffc15e
#
_entry.id   444eb2b25c5b63b306b2d9ec1bffc15e
#
_cell.length_a   1.000
_cell.length_b   1.000
_cell.length_c   1.000
_cell.angle_alpha   90.00
_cell.angle_beta   90.00
_cell.angle_gamma   90.00
#
_symmetry.space_group_name_H-M   'P 1'
#
loop_
_entity.id
_entity.type
_entity.pdbx_description
1 polymer ?
#
loop_
_entity_poly.entity_id
_entity_poly.type
_entity_poly.pdbx_seq_one_letter_code
_entity_poly.pdbx_strand_id
1 'polypeptide(L)'
;MKIVDVVSSCGRTGFFFDDQKAIKKGAVADGNFYIGDPVTEGFTRVRQAGESLTILLVLEDGQVAMGDCCAVQYSGCGGRDPLFIASDFQKIVQERIRPLLLNRELNSFKSLAYEFDHLELDGKRIHTALRYGITQAILDAVAKANHTQMANIIANEYHTHVSDELIPIFSQSGDSRYDNVDKMIIKESAVLPHGLINNVETKLGYQGEKLLDYVKWLRKRIDDHRNHENYFPVLHIDVYGTLGIIFKEDYDAMVEYLRTLREASGPYHLRIEGPVDFDDREKTMQGLQTITRKLDELGIDCEIVADEWCNTLEDIKEFADKKAGHMVQIKTPDLGGIQNIVEAVLYCKEKGIGAYQGGTCNETDISAKACVHCAMATQPVQILAKPGMGVDEGYMIVFNEMNRIIALESIRKAKHEKR
;
A
#
# COMPACT_ATOMS: atom_id res chain seq x y z
N MET A 1 -20.79 -23.97 4.64
CA MET A 1 -19.43 -24.58 4.38
C MET A 1 -18.53 -24.27 5.54
N LYS A 2 -17.71 -25.25 5.96
CA LYS A 2 -16.84 -25.13 7.15
C LYS A 2 -15.38 -25.31 6.81
N ILE A 3 -14.52 -24.76 7.68
CA ILE A 3 -13.07 -25.00 7.67
C ILE A 3 -12.82 -26.34 8.38
N VAL A 4 -12.23 -27.31 7.68
CA VAL A 4 -11.97 -28.65 8.23
C VAL A 4 -10.52 -28.85 8.65
N ASP A 5 -9.58 -28.05 8.10
CA ASP A 5 -8.19 -28.03 8.56
C ASP A 5 -7.55 -26.66 8.31
N VAL A 6 -6.48 -26.38 9.04
CA VAL A 6 -5.66 -25.17 8.93
C VAL A 6 -4.20 -25.56 8.91
N VAL A 7 -3.52 -25.22 7.84
CA VAL A 7 -2.09 -25.46 7.62
C VAL A 7 -1.38 -24.15 7.40
N SER A 8 -0.10 -24.06 7.69
CA SER A 8 0.68 -22.86 7.42
C SER A 8 2.04 -23.22 6.82
N SER A 9 2.56 -22.34 5.96
CA SER A 9 3.82 -22.53 5.24
C SER A 9 4.65 -21.25 5.28
N CYS A 10 5.90 -21.37 5.77
CA CYS A 10 6.85 -20.26 5.71
C CYS A 10 7.26 -19.97 4.25
N GLY A 11 7.34 -18.69 3.92
CA GLY A 11 7.68 -18.22 2.59
C GLY A 11 8.60 -16.97 2.62
N ARG A 12 8.71 -16.32 1.47
CA ARG A 12 9.46 -15.07 1.30
C ARG A 12 8.56 -14.01 0.67
N THR A 13 8.79 -12.76 1.05
CA THR A 13 8.17 -11.61 0.41
C THR A 13 8.98 -11.17 -0.82
N GLY A 14 8.42 -10.24 -1.59
CA GLY A 14 9.09 -9.70 -2.77
C GLY A 14 10.22 -8.72 -2.47
N PHE A 15 10.56 -8.49 -1.19
CA PHE A 15 11.59 -7.54 -0.81
C PHE A 15 12.34 -7.94 0.47
N PHE A 16 12.70 -6.96 1.30
CA PHE A 16 13.57 -7.11 2.46
C PHE A 16 12.91 -6.52 3.72
N PHE A 17 13.39 -6.97 4.90
CA PHE A 17 13.26 -6.22 6.14
C PHE A 17 14.52 -5.37 6.35
N ASP A 18 14.33 -4.10 6.69
CA ASP A 18 15.40 -3.16 6.98
C ASP A 18 15.31 -2.66 8.43
N ASP A 19 16.42 -2.72 9.15
CA ASP A 19 16.55 -2.09 10.45
C ASP A 19 16.71 -0.57 10.28
N GLN A 20 15.58 0.12 10.22
CA GLN A 20 15.55 1.57 10.03
C GLN A 20 16.33 2.32 11.12
N LYS A 21 16.33 1.81 12.38
CA LYS A 21 17.09 2.43 13.47
C LYS A 21 18.59 2.34 13.23
N ALA A 22 19.07 1.21 12.71
CA ALA A 22 20.48 1.06 12.34
C ALA A 22 20.86 1.96 11.16
N ILE A 23 19.99 2.08 10.16
CA ILE A 23 20.19 2.98 9.02
C ILE A 23 20.25 4.44 9.49
N LYS A 24 19.29 4.88 10.31
CA LYS A 24 19.29 6.24 10.90
C LYS A 24 20.52 6.50 11.80
N LYS A 25 21.13 5.46 12.40
CA LYS A 25 22.36 5.55 13.22
C LYS A 25 23.64 5.54 12.39
N GLY A 26 23.57 5.47 11.07
CA GLY A 26 24.73 5.60 10.20
C GLY A 26 25.22 4.31 9.54
N ALA A 27 24.40 3.25 9.46
CA ALA A 27 24.71 2.11 8.61
C ALA A 27 24.84 2.57 7.15
N VAL A 28 25.91 2.15 6.48
CA VAL A 28 26.29 2.62 5.14
C VAL A 28 25.81 1.65 4.07
N ALA A 29 25.15 2.16 3.04
CA ALA A 29 24.72 1.35 1.90
C ALA A 29 25.94 0.86 1.08
N ASP A 30 25.93 -0.44 0.72
CA ASP A 30 26.89 -1.08 -0.17
C ASP A 30 26.11 -1.93 -1.20
N GLY A 31 25.76 -1.34 -2.31
CA GLY A 31 24.82 -1.92 -3.26
C GLY A 31 23.47 -2.20 -2.62
N ASN A 32 23.05 -3.47 -2.62
CA ASN A 32 21.83 -3.90 -1.92
C ASN A 32 22.05 -4.26 -0.44
N PHE A 33 23.26 -4.18 0.06
CA PHE A 33 23.59 -4.46 1.45
C PHE A 33 23.74 -3.18 2.27
N TYR A 34 23.79 -3.34 3.60
CA TYR A 34 24.22 -2.31 4.54
C TYR A 34 25.39 -2.82 5.36
N ILE A 35 26.40 -1.97 5.52
CA ILE A 35 27.53 -2.17 6.45
C ILE A 35 27.16 -1.52 7.77
N GLY A 36 27.22 -2.29 8.85
CA GLY A 36 26.88 -1.88 10.22
C GLY A 36 26.21 -3.00 10.99
N ASP A 37 26.04 -2.80 12.28
CA ASP A 37 25.38 -3.76 13.16
C ASP A 37 23.88 -3.44 13.29
N PRO A 38 23.01 -4.45 13.37
CA PRO A 38 21.59 -4.23 13.65
C PRO A 38 21.41 -3.74 15.08
N VAL A 39 20.38 -2.92 15.32
CA VAL A 39 20.07 -2.35 16.65
C VAL A 39 18.63 -2.64 17.08
N THR A 40 17.76 -3.00 16.16
CA THR A 40 16.36 -3.38 16.47
C THR A 40 16.31 -4.87 16.82
N GLU A 41 15.60 -5.20 17.89
CA GLU A 41 15.43 -6.59 18.35
C GLU A 41 14.88 -7.49 17.23
N GLY A 42 15.44 -8.71 17.12
CA GLY A 42 15.08 -9.71 16.11
C GLY A 42 15.88 -9.61 14.80
N PHE A 43 16.47 -8.46 14.48
CA PHE A 43 17.32 -8.34 13.30
C PHE A 43 18.69 -9.00 13.52
N THR A 44 19.13 -9.79 12.55
CA THR A 44 20.48 -10.41 12.51
C THR A 44 21.44 -9.62 11.61
N ARG A 45 20.91 -8.80 10.72
CA ARG A 45 21.62 -7.87 9.82
C ARG A 45 20.77 -6.63 9.63
N VAL A 46 21.40 -5.52 9.23
CA VAL A 46 20.69 -4.25 8.94
C VAL A 46 19.64 -4.45 7.83
N ARG A 47 19.95 -5.27 6.82
CA ARG A 47 19.01 -5.72 5.79
C ARG A 47 19.02 -7.23 5.72
N GLN A 48 17.85 -7.83 5.81
CA GLN A 48 17.64 -9.27 5.68
C GLN A 48 16.44 -9.60 4.82
N ALA A 49 16.34 -10.84 4.32
CA ALA A 49 15.24 -11.25 3.46
C ALA A 49 13.89 -11.04 4.16
N GLY A 50 12.92 -10.48 3.44
CA GLY A 50 11.55 -10.42 3.91
C GLY A 50 10.94 -11.81 4.02
N GLU A 51 10.21 -12.07 5.11
CA GLU A 51 9.55 -13.34 5.38
C GLU A 51 8.04 -13.22 5.30
N SER A 52 7.38 -14.28 4.84
CA SER A 52 5.93 -14.42 4.85
C SER A 52 5.51 -15.74 5.48
N LEU A 53 4.26 -15.80 5.92
CA LEU A 53 3.63 -17.04 6.39
C LEU A 53 2.27 -17.19 5.71
N THR A 54 2.14 -18.19 4.85
CA THR A 54 0.86 -18.51 4.21
C THR A 54 -0.05 -19.24 5.17
N ILE A 55 -1.28 -18.76 5.31
CA ILE A 55 -2.38 -19.45 5.99
C ILE A 55 -3.20 -20.17 4.93
N LEU A 56 -3.34 -21.48 5.08
CA LEU A 56 -4.09 -22.37 4.21
C LEU A 56 -5.30 -22.90 4.97
N LEU A 57 -6.51 -22.53 4.55
CA LEU A 57 -7.77 -23.00 5.11
C LEU A 57 -8.33 -24.09 4.20
N VAL A 58 -8.34 -25.34 4.67
CA VAL A 58 -8.94 -26.47 3.95
C VAL A 58 -10.45 -26.47 4.23
N LEU A 59 -11.26 -26.43 3.19
CA LEU A 59 -12.71 -26.42 3.27
C LEU A 59 -13.28 -27.82 3.15
N GLU A 60 -14.50 -28.05 3.65
CA GLU A 60 -15.15 -29.37 3.67
C GLU A 60 -15.36 -30.00 2.30
N ASP A 61 -15.38 -29.21 1.23
CA ASP A 61 -15.45 -29.68 -0.16
C ASP A 61 -14.08 -29.94 -0.80
N GLY A 62 -13.00 -29.79 -0.04
CA GLY A 62 -11.61 -29.99 -0.48
C GLY A 62 -10.96 -28.79 -1.13
N GLN A 63 -11.65 -27.67 -1.29
CA GLN A 63 -11.00 -26.40 -1.72
C GLN A 63 -10.03 -25.90 -0.63
N VAL A 64 -8.99 -25.17 -1.04
CA VAL A 64 -8.02 -24.55 -0.13
C VAL A 64 -8.02 -23.04 -0.36
N ALA A 65 -8.37 -22.30 0.68
CA ALA A 65 -8.29 -20.84 0.66
C ALA A 65 -6.96 -20.38 1.27
N MET A 66 -6.47 -19.23 0.80
CA MET A 66 -5.12 -18.75 1.13
C MET A 66 -5.10 -17.29 1.55
N GLY A 67 -4.16 -16.95 2.42
CA GLY A 67 -3.79 -15.59 2.73
C GLY A 67 -2.37 -15.54 3.27
N ASP A 68 -1.65 -14.47 2.95
CA ASP A 68 -0.24 -14.33 3.33
C ASP A 68 -0.06 -13.27 4.41
N CYS A 69 0.52 -13.70 5.52
CA CYS A 69 1.03 -12.83 6.56
C CYS A 69 2.31 -12.18 6.06
N CYS A 70 2.29 -10.88 5.87
CA CYS A 70 3.46 -10.07 5.55
C CYS A 70 3.41 -8.74 6.30
N ALA A 71 4.57 -8.17 6.54
CA ALA A 71 4.75 -6.93 7.27
C ALA A 71 5.51 -5.92 6.40
N VAL A 72 5.41 -4.64 6.75
CA VAL A 72 6.15 -3.60 6.06
C VAL A 72 7.66 -3.77 6.23
N GLN A 73 8.43 -3.17 5.36
CA GLN A 73 9.89 -3.21 5.34
C GLN A 73 10.53 -2.77 6.66
N TYR A 74 9.99 -1.74 7.31
CA TYR A 74 10.54 -1.12 8.51
C TYR A 74 9.83 -1.61 9.79
N SER A 75 9.92 -2.90 10.07
CA SER A 75 9.34 -3.50 11.28
C SER A 75 9.97 -2.96 12.57
N GLY A 76 9.21 -2.91 13.66
CA GLY A 76 9.67 -2.45 14.96
C GLY A 76 9.97 -0.94 15.07
N CYS A 77 9.55 -0.14 14.09
CA CYS A 77 9.71 1.31 14.06
C CYS A 77 8.38 2.02 13.80
N GLY A 78 8.24 3.28 14.23
CA GLY A 78 7.07 4.10 13.95
C GLY A 78 5.76 3.52 14.49
N GLY A 79 5.80 2.89 15.68
CA GLY A 79 4.61 2.27 16.30
C GLY A 79 4.23 0.89 15.74
N ARG A 80 5.01 0.35 14.80
CA ARG A 80 4.77 -0.96 14.20
C ARG A 80 5.20 -2.11 15.10
N ASP A 81 4.57 -3.26 14.91
CA ASP A 81 4.90 -4.51 15.58
C ASP A 81 6.38 -4.90 15.35
N PRO A 82 6.96 -5.75 16.24
CA PRO A 82 8.31 -6.29 16.09
C PRO A 82 8.52 -6.99 14.75
N LEU A 83 9.79 -7.33 14.45
CA LEU A 83 10.14 -8.08 13.24
C LEU A 83 9.34 -9.37 13.13
N PHE A 84 8.72 -9.58 11.96
CA PHE A 84 7.98 -10.80 11.67
C PHE A 84 8.91 -11.95 11.31
N ILE A 85 9.00 -12.96 12.19
CA ILE A 85 9.78 -14.18 11.99
C ILE A 85 8.80 -15.33 11.72
N ALA A 86 8.71 -15.77 10.46
CA ALA A 86 7.68 -16.69 10.01
C ALA A 86 7.64 -18.02 10.80
N SER A 87 8.80 -18.59 11.17
CA SER A 87 8.89 -19.83 11.92
C SER A 87 8.29 -19.74 13.33
N ASP A 88 8.39 -18.57 13.97
CA ASP A 88 7.87 -18.39 15.32
C ASP A 88 6.34 -18.24 15.27
N PHE A 89 5.86 -17.46 14.32
CA PHE A 89 4.42 -17.30 14.10
C PHE A 89 3.74 -18.57 13.57
N GLN A 90 4.46 -19.42 12.82
CA GLN A 90 3.95 -20.73 12.40
C GLN A 90 3.51 -21.58 13.60
N LYS A 91 4.29 -21.61 14.68
CA LYS A 91 3.93 -22.32 15.92
C LYS A 91 2.67 -21.73 16.55
N ILE A 92 2.58 -20.40 16.64
CA ILE A 92 1.41 -19.71 17.17
C ILE A 92 0.15 -20.03 16.34
N VAL A 93 0.27 -20.07 15.02
CA VAL A 93 -0.85 -20.45 14.14
C VAL A 93 -1.29 -21.88 14.44
N GLN A 94 -0.38 -22.85 14.52
CA GLN A 94 -0.72 -24.25 14.74
C GLN A 94 -1.32 -24.51 16.13
N GLU A 95 -0.75 -23.92 17.17
CA GLU A 95 -1.12 -24.20 18.56
C GLU A 95 -2.30 -23.36 19.07
N ARG A 96 -2.40 -22.11 18.64
CA ARG A 96 -3.31 -21.11 19.23
C ARG A 96 -4.43 -20.65 18.27
N ILE A 97 -4.13 -20.47 16.97
CA ILE A 97 -5.08 -19.91 15.99
C ILE A 97 -5.86 -21.03 15.30
N ARG A 98 -5.20 -22.12 14.89
CA ARG A 98 -5.86 -23.27 14.26
C ARG A 98 -7.09 -23.77 15.03
N PRO A 99 -7.05 -23.98 16.37
CA PRO A 99 -8.23 -24.41 17.12
C PRO A 99 -9.42 -23.43 17.03
N LEU A 100 -9.16 -22.13 16.86
CA LEU A 100 -10.19 -21.09 16.76
C LEU A 100 -10.85 -21.04 15.36
N LEU A 101 -10.12 -21.48 14.33
CA LEU A 101 -10.59 -21.50 12.93
C LEU A 101 -11.31 -22.83 12.58
N LEU A 102 -10.94 -23.94 13.23
CA LEU A 102 -11.54 -25.23 12.95
C LEU A 102 -13.05 -25.23 13.19
N ASN A 103 -13.79 -25.86 12.27
CA ASN A 103 -15.25 -25.98 12.27
C ASN A 103 -16.01 -24.62 12.18
N ARG A 104 -15.33 -23.52 11.88
CA ARG A 104 -15.99 -22.23 11.67
C ARG A 104 -16.82 -22.28 10.40
N GLU A 105 -18.03 -21.76 10.48
CA GLU A 105 -18.92 -21.59 9.34
C GLU A 105 -18.58 -20.29 8.59
N LEU A 106 -18.52 -20.38 7.27
CA LEU A 106 -18.15 -19.28 6.36
C LEU A 106 -19.38 -18.47 5.92
N ASN A 107 -20.09 -17.87 6.88
CA ASN A 107 -21.35 -17.18 6.64
C ASN A 107 -21.16 -15.69 6.27
N SER A 108 -20.16 -15.00 6.84
CA SER A 108 -19.86 -13.60 6.58
C SER A 108 -18.37 -13.35 6.73
N PHE A 109 -17.78 -12.74 5.71
CA PHE A 109 -16.40 -12.28 5.75
C PHE A 109 -16.21 -11.17 6.78
N LYS A 110 -17.05 -10.13 6.73
CA LYS A 110 -16.92 -8.94 7.60
C LYS A 110 -16.93 -9.31 9.08
N SER A 111 -17.85 -10.20 9.48
CA SER A 111 -17.95 -10.64 10.88
C SER A 111 -16.74 -11.44 11.33
N LEU A 112 -16.31 -12.41 10.52
CA LEU A 112 -15.15 -13.24 10.84
C LEU A 112 -13.85 -12.44 10.81
N ALA A 113 -13.67 -11.58 9.80
CA ALA A 113 -12.49 -10.73 9.71
C ALA A 113 -12.38 -9.79 10.90
N TYR A 114 -13.49 -9.17 11.33
CA TYR A 114 -13.50 -8.34 12.54
C TYR A 114 -13.08 -9.13 13.79
N GLU A 115 -13.60 -10.34 13.98
CA GLU A 115 -13.24 -11.20 15.11
C GLU A 115 -11.74 -11.49 15.16
N PHE A 116 -11.16 -11.93 14.03
CA PHE A 116 -9.73 -12.29 13.98
C PHE A 116 -8.80 -11.07 13.95
N ASP A 117 -9.25 -9.94 13.44
CA ASP A 117 -8.49 -8.69 13.53
C ASP A 117 -8.41 -8.17 14.98
N HIS A 118 -9.40 -8.47 15.81
CA HIS A 118 -9.42 -8.10 17.23
C HIS A 118 -9.01 -9.23 18.18
N LEU A 119 -8.51 -10.34 17.61
CA LEU A 119 -8.09 -11.48 18.42
C LEU A 119 -6.92 -11.11 19.35
N GLU A 120 -7.09 -11.42 20.62
CA GLU A 120 -6.05 -11.28 21.63
C GLU A 120 -5.58 -12.66 22.09
N LEU A 121 -4.28 -12.84 22.24
CA LEU A 121 -3.66 -13.95 22.90
C LEU A 121 -2.84 -13.42 24.08
N ASP A 122 -3.10 -14.01 25.27
CA ASP A 122 -2.46 -13.60 26.53
C ASP A 122 -2.62 -12.08 26.86
N GLY A 123 -3.79 -11.51 26.53
CA GLY A 123 -4.13 -10.10 26.75
C GLY A 123 -3.44 -9.12 25.82
N LYS A 124 -2.88 -9.61 24.70
CA LYS A 124 -2.28 -8.77 23.65
C LYS A 124 -2.90 -9.11 22.30
N ARG A 125 -3.20 -8.09 21.52
CA ARG A 125 -3.65 -8.26 20.14
C ARG A 125 -2.57 -9.00 19.34
N ILE A 126 -2.98 -9.95 18.50
CA ILE A 126 -2.03 -10.69 17.68
C ILE A 126 -1.34 -9.78 16.67
N HIS A 127 -0.14 -10.16 16.25
CA HIS A 127 0.71 -9.40 15.32
C HIS A 127 -0.06 -8.96 14.07
N THR A 128 0.16 -7.73 13.64
CA THR A 128 -0.51 -7.10 12.49
C THR A 128 -0.44 -7.97 11.23
N ALA A 129 0.73 -8.55 10.94
CA ALA A 129 0.90 -9.45 9.80
C ALA A 129 0.02 -10.72 9.90
N LEU A 130 -0.17 -11.29 11.09
CA LEU A 130 -1.08 -12.43 11.28
C LEU A 130 -2.53 -12.04 10.99
N ARG A 131 -2.96 -10.88 11.52
CA ARG A 131 -4.31 -10.35 11.25
C ARG A 131 -4.53 -10.18 9.74
N TYR A 132 -3.53 -9.63 9.05
CA TYR A 132 -3.56 -9.41 7.61
C TYR A 132 -3.72 -10.72 6.82
N GLY A 133 -2.87 -11.73 7.08
CA GLY A 133 -2.92 -13.01 6.35
C GLY A 133 -4.15 -13.85 6.69
N ILE A 134 -4.54 -13.93 7.97
CA ILE A 134 -5.72 -14.70 8.39
C ILE A 134 -6.99 -14.15 7.76
N THR A 135 -7.15 -12.83 7.75
CA THR A 135 -8.37 -12.21 7.20
C THR A 135 -8.42 -12.26 5.66
N GLN A 136 -7.27 -12.30 4.97
CA GLN A 136 -7.21 -12.63 3.54
C GLN A 136 -7.69 -14.07 3.28
N ALA A 137 -7.17 -15.04 4.05
CA ALA A 137 -7.59 -16.43 3.92
C ALA A 137 -9.09 -16.62 4.20
N ILE A 138 -9.65 -15.90 5.17
CA ILE A 138 -11.09 -15.89 5.46
C ILE A 138 -11.87 -15.31 4.27
N LEU A 139 -11.42 -14.20 3.67
CA LEU A 139 -12.07 -13.60 2.50
C LEU A 139 -12.10 -14.59 1.32
N ASP A 140 -10.98 -15.23 1.03
CA ASP A 140 -10.88 -16.24 -0.03
C ASP A 140 -11.76 -17.47 0.29
N ALA A 141 -11.81 -17.91 1.56
CA ALA A 141 -12.64 -19.02 1.99
C ALA A 141 -14.13 -18.73 1.83
N VAL A 142 -14.59 -17.54 2.23
CA VAL A 142 -15.99 -17.12 2.05
C VAL A 142 -16.34 -16.99 0.57
N ALA A 143 -15.40 -16.47 -0.26
CA ALA A 143 -15.60 -16.40 -1.71
C ALA A 143 -15.76 -17.79 -2.33
N LYS A 144 -14.91 -18.73 -1.99
CA LYS A 144 -14.97 -20.13 -2.44
C LYS A 144 -16.23 -20.83 -1.98
N ALA A 145 -16.62 -20.64 -0.72
CA ALA A 145 -17.86 -21.18 -0.17
C ALA A 145 -19.12 -20.72 -0.92
N ASN A 146 -19.07 -19.51 -1.47
CA ASN A 146 -20.16 -18.90 -2.24
C ASN A 146 -19.97 -19.04 -3.76
N HIS A 147 -18.98 -19.79 -4.24
CA HIS A 147 -18.66 -19.98 -5.65
C HIS A 147 -18.54 -18.64 -6.42
N THR A 148 -17.89 -17.66 -5.80
CA THR A 148 -17.75 -16.31 -6.35
C THR A 148 -16.33 -15.78 -6.12
N GLN A 149 -16.06 -14.54 -6.57
CA GLN A 149 -14.78 -13.87 -6.34
C GLN A 149 -14.79 -13.11 -5.01
N MET A 150 -13.60 -12.89 -4.42
CA MET A 150 -13.42 -12.09 -3.20
C MET A 150 -14.04 -10.69 -3.37
N ALA A 151 -13.87 -10.05 -4.53
CA ALA A 151 -14.45 -8.73 -4.80
C ALA A 151 -15.98 -8.71 -4.69
N ASN A 152 -16.67 -9.81 -5.07
CA ASN A 152 -18.13 -9.89 -4.94
C ASN A 152 -18.57 -10.04 -3.48
N ILE A 153 -17.80 -10.75 -2.66
CA ILE A 153 -18.08 -10.84 -1.22
C ILE A 153 -18.00 -9.45 -0.59
N ILE A 154 -16.93 -8.71 -0.88
CA ILE A 154 -16.75 -7.34 -0.39
C ILE A 154 -17.90 -6.46 -0.90
N ALA A 155 -18.19 -6.47 -2.19
CA ALA A 155 -19.25 -5.66 -2.78
C ALA A 155 -20.61 -5.92 -2.13
N ASN A 156 -20.93 -7.19 -1.86
CA ASN A 156 -22.20 -7.57 -1.23
C ASN A 156 -22.25 -7.13 0.25
N GLU A 157 -21.20 -7.38 1.03
CA GLU A 157 -21.23 -7.11 2.47
C GLU A 157 -21.03 -5.62 2.81
N TYR A 158 -20.45 -4.82 1.91
CA TYR A 158 -20.27 -3.38 2.06
C TYR A 158 -21.18 -2.53 1.16
N HIS A 159 -22.12 -3.16 0.44
CA HIS A 159 -23.12 -2.49 -0.42
C HIS A 159 -22.47 -1.61 -1.51
N THR A 160 -21.41 -2.12 -2.12
CA THR A 160 -20.71 -1.50 -3.24
C THR A 160 -20.93 -2.31 -4.53
N HIS A 161 -20.13 -2.07 -5.54
CA HIS A 161 -20.13 -2.86 -6.76
C HIS A 161 -18.70 -3.12 -7.25
N VAL A 162 -18.50 -4.24 -7.94
CA VAL A 162 -17.22 -4.56 -8.56
C VAL A 162 -17.05 -3.70 -9.82
N SER A 163 -15.91 -3.01 -9.92
CA SER A 163 -15.56 -2.19 -11.10
C SER A 163 -15.47 -3.06 -12.35
N ASP A 164 -15.92 -2.53 -13.46
CA ASP A 164 -15.70 -3.06 -14.82
C ASP A 164 -14.56 -2.34 -15.57
N GLU A 165 -13.91 -1.39 -14.91
CA GLU A 165 -12.72 -0.68 -15.38
C GLU A 165 -11.52 -0.97 -14.48
N LEU A 166 -10.31 -0.82 -15.05
CA LEU A 166 -9.07 -0.94 -14.29
C LEU A 166 -8.94 0.23 -13.30
N ILE A 167 -8.54 -0.08 -12.09
CA ILE A 167 -8.11 0.94 -11.13
C ILE A 167 -6.72 1.45 -11.56
N PRO A 168 -6.47 2.77 -11.58
CA PRO A 168 -5.17 3.31 -11.94
C PRO A 168 -4.02 2.68 -11.14
N ILE A 169 -3.05 2.09 -11.82
CA ILE A 169 -1.90 1.44 -11.18
C ILE A 169 -0.79 2.45 -10.96
N PHE A 170 -0.34 2.57 -9.72
CA PHE A 170 0.84 3.33 -9.34
C PHE A 170 2.07 2.43 -9.32
N SER A 171 3.06 2.74 -10.15
CA SER A 171 4.31 2.00 -10.26
C SER A 171 5.46 2.72 -9.55
N GLN A 172 6.22 1.97 -8.76
CA GLN A 172 7.36 2.50 -8.00
C GLN A 172 8.67 2.29 -8.76
N SER A 173 9.54 3.30 -8.75
CA SER A 173 10.85 3.23 -9.40
C SER A 173 11.93 2.61 -8.52
N GLY A 174 11.74 2.62 -7.20
CA GLY A 174 12.84 2.37 -6.27
C GLY A 174 14.01 3.32 -6.57
N ASP A 175 15.24 2.87 -6.31
CA ASP A 175 16.46 3.64 -6.59
C ASP A 175 16.78 3.78 -8.08
N SER A 176 16.24 2.91 -8.95
CA SER A 176 16.40 3.01 -10.41
C SER A 176 15.44 4.03 -11.02
N ARG A 177 15.50 5.27 -10.51
CA ARG A 177 14.55 6.36 -10.80
C ARG A 177 14.41 6.73 -12.27
N TYR A 178 15.41 6.46 -13.08
CA TYR A 178 15.44 6.78 -14.52
C TYR A 178 15.06 5.56 -15.36
N ASP A 179 15.77 4.45 -15.22
CA ASP A 179 15.56 3.25 -16.05
C ASP A 179 14.17 2.64 -15.83
N ASN A 180 13.67 2.64 -14.59
CA ASN A 180 12.34 2.10 -14.31
C ASN A 180 11.22 2.99 -14.85
N VAL A 181 11.44 4.30 -15.02
CA VAL A 181 10.46 5.20 -15.68
C VAL A 181 10.25 4.80 -17.14
N ASP A 182 11.28 4.39 -17.84
CA ASP A 182 11.15 3.89 -19.22
C ASP A 182 10.24 2.66 -19.29
N LYS A 183 10.40 1.72 -18.36
CA LYS A 183 9.51 0.56 -18.25
C LYS A 183 8.07 0.96 -17.98
N MET A 184 7.85 1.98 -17.12
CA MET A 184 6.52 2.50 -16.80
C MET A 184 5.85 3.12 -18.02
N ILE A 185 6.57 3.92 -18.79
CA ILE A 185 6.07 4.53 -20.03
C ILE A 185 5.72 3.44 -21.06
N ILE A 186 6.61 2.46 -21.27
CA ILE A 186 6.37 1.34 -22.19
C ILE A 186 5.12 0.54 -21.81
N LYS A 187 4.88 0.35 -20.50
CA LYS A 187 3.73 -0.39 -19.98
C LYS A 187 2.48 0.49 -19.76
N GLU A 188 2.57 1.77 -20.07
CA GLU A 188 1.48 2.75 -19.89
C GLU A 188 0.93 2.77 -18.45
N SER A 189 1.84 2.79 -17.46
CA SER A 189 1.44 2.92 -16.06
C SER A 189 0.65 4.21 -15.85
N ALA A 190 -0.52 4.12 -15.23
CA ALA A 190 -1.41 5.27 -15.06
C ALA A 190 -0.85 6.30 -14.07
N VAL A 191 -0.04 5.87 -13.10
CA VAL A 191 0.59 6.72 -12.09
C VAL A 191 2.06 6.32 -11.93
N LEU A 192 2.96 7.30 -11.93
CA LEU A 192 4.41 7.08 -11.87
C LEU A 192 5.12 8.34 -11.31
N PRO A 193 6.40 8.28 -10.87
CA PRO A 193 7.23 7.08 -10.67
C PRO A 193 7.45 6.70 -9.20
N HIS A 194 6.89 7.36 -8.19
CA HIS A 194 7.30 7.40 -6.80
C HIS A 194 8.61 8.19 -6.57
N GLY A 195 9.67 7.89 -7.29
CA GLY A 195 10.90 8.68 -7.36
C GLY A 195 11.87 8.52 -6.20
N LEU A 196 11.41 8.10 -5.02
CA LEU A 196 12.23 7.85 -3.81
C LEU A 196 13.13 9.05 -3.46
N ILE A 197 12.55 10.25 -3.23
CA ILE A 197 13.28 11.49 -2.93
C ILE A 197 13.58 11.58 -1.42
N ASN A 198 14.32 10.62 -0.89
CA ASN A 198 14.60 10.44 0.53
C ASN A 198 15.97 11.00 0.99
N ASN A 199 16.61 11.82 0.18
CA ASN A 199 17.91 12.41 0.51
C ASN A 199 18.01 13.83 -0.05
N VAL A 200 18.28 14.81 0.82
CA VAL A 200 18.37 16.22 0.42
C VAL A 200 19.54 16.46 -0.52
N GLU A 201 20.74 16.01 -0.16
CA GLU A 201 21.94 16.32 -0.93
C GLU A 201 21.93 15.70 -2.33
N THR A 202 21.56 14.42 -2.44
CA THR A 202 21.70 13.64 -3.69
C THR A 202 20.48 13.66 -4.57
N LYS A 203 19.26 13.86 -4.02
CA LYS A 203 18.00 13.67 -4.74
C LYS A 203 17.09 14.89 -4.77
N LEU A 204 17.01 15.68 -3.68
CA LEU A 204 16.18 16.88 -3.62
C LEU A 204 16.93 18.13 -4.10
N GLY A 205 18.15 18.35 -3.62
CA GLY A 205 18.88 19.62 -3.65
C GLY A 205 18.53 20.53 -2.47
N TYR A 206 19.48 21.37 -2.03
CA TYR A 206 19.28 22.27 -0.88
C TYR A 206 18.29 23.40 -1.13
N GLN A 207 17.94 23.65 -2.40
CA GLN A 207 16.90 24.58 -2.83
C GLN A 207 15.78 23.86 -3.61
N GLY A 208 15.77 22.52 -3.61
CA GLY A 208 14.83 21.70 -4.38
C GLY A 208 15.19 21.57 -5.88
N GLU A 209 16.34 22.08 -6.30
CA GLU A 209 16.74 22.15 -7.70
C GLU A 209 16.82 20.80 -8.39
N LYS A 210 17.27 19.75 -7.68
CA LYS A 210 17.38 18.40 -8.25
C LYS A 210 16.03 17.74 -8.46
N LEU A 211 15.06 17.96 -7.55
CA LEU A 211 13.70 17.48 -7.74
C LEU A 211 13.02 18.21 -8.89
N LEU A 212 13.21 19.54 -9.00
CA LEU A 212 12.68 20.32 -10.12
C LEU A 212 13.22 19.82 -11.47
N ASP A 213 14.51 19.54 -11.55
CA ASP A 213 15.13 18.98 -12.76
C ASP A 213 14.62 17.57 -13.06
N TYR A 214 14.35 16.76 -12.03
CA TYR A 214 13.76 15.44 -12.19
C TYR A 214 12.31 15.52 -12.73
N VAL A 215 11.49 16.45 -12.25
CA VAL A 215 10.13 16.67 -12.78
C VAL A 215 10.17 17.11 -14.25
N LYS A 216 11.07 18.02 -14.61
CA LYS A 216 11.27 18.43 -16.02
C LYS A 216 11.72 17.28 -16.90
N TRP A 217 12.65 16.41 -16.38
CA TRP A 217 13.10 15.23 -17.07
C TRP A 217 11.96 14.23 -17.27
N LEU A 218 11.13 13.95 -16.23
CA LEU A 218 9.96 13.08 -16.32
C LEU A 218 9.02 13.53 -17.43
N ARG A 219 8.63 14.82 -17.41
CA ARG A 219 7.79 15.41 -18.44
C ARG A 219 8.37 15.16 -19.83
N LYS A 220 9.62 15.57 -20.04
CA LYS A 220 10.28 15.40 -21.35
C LYS A 220 10.35 13.93 -21.74
N ARG A 221 10.67 13.03 -20.81
CA ARG A 221 10.79 11.59 -21.10
C ARG A 221 9.48 10.98 -21.54
N ILE A 222 8.37 11.37 -20.91
CA ILE A 222 7.03 10.92 -21.31
C ILE A 222 6.65 11.52 -22.67
N ASP A 223 6.85 12.81 -22.88
CA ASP A 223 6.54 13.49 -24.15
C ASP A 223 7.31 12.86 -25.33
N ASP A 224 8.59 12.50 -25.13
CA ASP A 224 9.45 11.91 -26.17
C ASP A 224 9.13 10.44 -26.47
N HIS A 225 8.58 9.66 -25.51
CA HIS A 225 8.52 8.20 -25.59
C HIS A 225 7.14 7.57 -25.37
N ARG A 226 6.09 8.36 -25.09
CA ARG A 226 4.73 7.82 -24.93
C ARG A 226 4.26 7.11 -26.20
N ASN A 227 3.58 5.97 -26.04
CA ASN A 227 3.15 5.13 -27.16
C ASN A 227 2.06 5.80 -28.02
N HIS A 228 1.26 6.68 -27.42
CA HIS A 228 0.20 7.44 -28.12
C HIS A 228 -0.06 8.79 -27.44
N GLU A 229 -0.66 9.72 -28.20
CA GLU A 229 -0.89 11.11 -27.73
C GLU A 229 -1.82 11.22 -26.54
N ASN A 230 -2.69 10.26 -26.31
CA ASN A 230 -3.67 10.26 -25.20
C ASN A 230 -3.11 9.68 -23.89
N TYR A 231 -1.83 9.29 -23.84
CA TYR A 231 -1.22 8.83 -22.60
C TYR A 231 -0.75 10.01 -21.76
N PHE A 232 -1.50 10.29 -20.68
CA PHE A 232 -1.23 11.35 -19.72
C PHE A 232 -1.19 10.75 -18.30
N PRO A 233 -0.10 10.13 -17.89
CA PRO A 233 0.01 9.57 -16.55
C PRO A 233 0.04 10.68 -15.50
N VAL A 234 -0.41 10.34 -14.28
CA VAL A 234 -0.23 11.20 -13.11
C VAL A 234 1.21 11.07 -12.61
N LEU A 235 1.87 12.20 -12.36
CA LEU A 235 3.15 12.22 -11.67
C LEU A 235 2.91 12.18 -10.17
N HIS A 236 3.31 11.10 -9.52
CA HIS A 236 3.21 10.94 -8.07
C HIS A 236 4.61 10.68 -7.50
N ILE A 237 5.09 11.64 -6.70
CA ILE A 237 6.47 11.66 -6.20
C ILE A 237 6.45 11.70 -4.67
N ASP A 238 7.10 10.71 -4.05
CA ASP A 238 7.29 10.66 -2.61
C ASP A 238 8.60 11.35 -2.21
N VAL A 239 8.48 12.34 -1.36
CA VAL A 239 9.60 13.17 -0.92
C VAL A 239 10.02 12.94 0.53
N TYR A 240 9.44 11.95 1.23
CA TYR A 240 9.91 11.46 2.54
C TYR A 240 10.19 12.58 3.57
N GLY A 241 9.37 13.61 3.64
CA GLY A 241 9.54 14.74 4.56
C GLY A 241 10.67 15.70 4.18
N THR A 242 11.39 15.46 3.09
CA THR A 242 12.59 16.26 2.76
C THR A 242 12.30 17.72 2.44
N LEU A 243 11.08 18.07 1.97
CA LEU A 243 10.69 19.48 1.83
C LEU A 243 10.62 20.17 3.20
N GLY A 244 10.10 19.49 4.22
CA GLY A 244 10.12 19.99 5.60
C GLY A 244 11.52 20.26 6.12
N ILE A 245 12.54 19.52 5.66
CA ILE A 245 13.95 19.76 6.06
C ILE A 245 14.50 21.06 5.47
N ILE A 246 14.26 21.33 4.17
CA ILE A 246 14.82 22.52 3.51
C ILE A 246 14.00 23.79 3.76
N PHE A 247 12.67 23.72 3.81
CA PHE A 247 11.79 24.86 4.05
C PHE A 247 11.43 25.04 5.53
N LYS A 248 11.66 24.02 6.37
CA LYS A 248 11.24 23.99 7.77
C LYS A 248 9.73 24.21 7.89
N GLU A 249 9.29 25.20 8.66
CA GLU A 249 7.88 25.57 8.81
C GLU A 249 7.50 26.80 7.98
N ASP A 250 8.33 27.19 7.00
CA ASP A 250 7.97 28.21 6.02
C ASP A 250 7.05 27.62 4.94
N TYR A 251 5.78 27.48 5.31
CA TYR A 251 4.77 26.89 4.42
C TYR A 251 4.47 27.77 3.19
N ASP A 252 4.72 29.08 3.24
CA ASP A 252 4.53 29.96 2.09
C ASP A 252 5.61 29.69 1.03
N ALA A 253 6.87 29.61 1.44
CA ALA A 253 7.96 29.24 0.55
C ALA A 253 7.80 27.83 -0.02
N MET A 254 7.33 26.87 0.81
CA MET A 254 7.07 25.49 0.37
C MET A 254 5.96 25.43 -0.69
N VAL A 255 4.86 26.14 -0.48
CA VAL A 255 3.73 26.18 -1.43
C VAL A 255 4.14 26.84 -2.74
N GLU A 256 4.95 27.90 -2.72
CA GLU A 256 5.49 28.53 -3.94
C GLU A 256 6.43 27.58 -4.70
N TYR A 257 7.22 26.79 -3.97
CA TYR A 257 8.03 25.73 -4.59
C TYR A 257 7.15 24.64 -5.21
N LEU A 258 6.08 24.21 -4.54
CA LEU A 258 5.10 23.26 -5.10
C LEU A 258 4.43 23.80 -6.36
N ARG A 259 4.12 25.11 -6.42
CA ARG A 259 3.67 25.80 -7.65
C ARG A 259 4.69 25.63 -8.77
N THR A 260 5.96 25.87 -8.48
CA THR A 260 7.06 25.72 -9.47
C THR A 260 7.15 24.28 -10.00
N LEU A 261 7.00 23.27 -9.12
CA LEU A 261 6.96 21.86 -9.53
C LEU A 261 5.74 21.55 -10.42
N ARG A 262 4.56 22.09 -10.05
CA ARG A 262 3.32 21.92 -10.83
C ARG A 262 3.44 22.52 -12.23
N GLU A 263 4.01 23.70 -12.36
CA GLU A 263 4.27 24.33 -13.65
C GLU A 263 5.26 23.51 -14.50
N ALA A 264 6.30 22.96 -13.85
CA ALA A 264 7.30 22.12 -14.53
C ALA A 264 6.71 20.81 -15.04
N SER A 265 5.71 20.23 -14.36
CA SER A 265 5.04 18.99 -14.77
C SER A 265 4.22 19.15 -16.07
N GLY A 266 3.89 20.39 -16.45
CA GLY A 266 3.18 20.72 -17.71
C GLY A 266 1.77 20.13 -17.74
N PRO A 267 1.41 19.28 -18.73
CA PRO A 267 0.07 18.72 -18.83
C PRO A 267 -0.18 17.57 -17.85
N TYR A 268 0.86 17.08 -17.17
CA TYR A 268 0.75 15.94 -16.27
C TYR A 268 0.35 16.39 -14.87
N HIS A 269 -0.73 15.81 -14.33
CA HIS A 269 -1.17 16.09 -12.96
C HIS A 269 -0.09 15.70 -11.97
N LEU A 270 0.10 16.49 -10.90
CA LEU A 270 1.18 16.30 -9.93
C LEU A 270 0.63 15.97 -8.55
N ARG A 271 1.16 14.91 -7.95
CA ARG A 271 0.98 14.50 -6.56
C ARG A 271 2.31 14.51 -5.84
N ILE A 272 2.37 15.10 -4.66
CA ILE A 272 3.53 15.07 -3.76
C ILE A 272 3.13 14.36 -2.48
N GLU A 273 3.76 13.21 -2.26
CA GLU A 273 3.57 12.38 -1.07
C GLU A 273 4.59 12.77 -0.01
N GLY A 274 4.12 12.87 1.24
CA GLY A 274 4.97 13.11 2.40
C GLY A 274 5.83 14.38 2.33
N PRO A 275 5.30 15.57 2.01
CA PRO A 275 6.13 16.78 1.91
C PRO A 275 6.81 17.16 3.22
N VAL A 276 6.18 16.84 4.35
CA VAL A 276 6.70 17.07 5.70
C VAL A 276 6.57 15.82 6.57
N ASP A 277 7.58 15.58 7.39
CA ASP A 277 7.58 14.66 8.54
C ASP A 277 8.43 15.30 9.64
N PHE A 278 7.83 15.52 10.81
CA PHE A 278 8.48 16.18 11.94
C PHE A 278 8.86 15.17 13.05
N ASP A 279 8.86 13.88 12.79
CA ASP A 279 8.95 12.81 13.82
C ASP A 279 7.91 12.99 14.95
N ASP A 280 6.83 13.73 14.67
CA ASP A 280 5.70 14.03 15.55
C ASP A 280 4.40 13.97 14.74
N ARG A 281 3.49 13.10 15.15
CA ARG A 281 2.26 12.81 14.43
C ARG A 281 1.35 14.03 14.28
N GLU A 282 1.12 14.73 15.38
CA GLU A 282 0.20 15.88 15.41
C GLU A 282 0.77 17.05 14.58
N LYS A 283 2.05 17.33 14.76
CA LYS A 283 2.74 18.39 14.01
C LYS A 283 2.78 18.07 12.52
N THR A 284 3.03 16.82 12.15
CA THR A 284 3.02 16.39 10.73
C THR A 284 1.63 16.55 10.13
N MET A 285 0.59 16.10 10.82
CA MET A 285 -0.81 16.26 10.38
C MET A 285 -1.19 17.72 10.19
N GLN A 286 -0.84 18.61 11.14
CA GLN A 286 -1.09 20.06 11.04
C GLN A 286 -0.33 20.70 9.87
N GLY A 287 0.92 20.27 9.64
CA GLY A 287 1.72 20.73 8.51
C GLY A 287 1.07 20.36 7.17
N LEU A 288 0.69 19.09 7.00
CA LEU A 288 -0.02 18.60 5.81
C LEU A 288 -1.34 19.35 5.59
N GLN A 289 -2.14 19.53 6.64
CA GLN A 289 -3.39 20.31 6.57
C GLN A 289 -3.14 21.76 6.13
N THR A 290 -2.08 22.39 6.64
CA THR A 290 -1.73 23.76 6.32
C THR A 290 -1.33 23.90 4.84
N ILE A 291 -0.49 22.99 4.34
CA ILE A 291 -0.04 22.97 2.94
C ILE A 291 -1.24 22.75 2.02
N THR A 292 -2.06 21.73 2.31
CA THR A 292 -3.26 21.38 1.52
C THR A 292 -4.19 22.58 1.39
N ARG A 293 -4.57 23.21 2.50
CA ARG A 293 -5.44 24.38 2.52
C ARG A 293 -4.86 25.56 1.71
N LYS A 294 -3.55 25.83 1.83
CA LYS A 294 -2.90 26.92 1.09
C LYS A 294 -2.88 26.68 -0.42
N LEU A 295 -2.65 25.43 -0.85
CA LEU A 295 -2.72 25.06 -2.27
C LEU A 295 -4.13 25.30 -2.83
N ASP A 296 -5.17 24.88 -2.09
CA ASP A 296 -6.57 25.10 -2.45
C ASP A 296 -6.92 26.59 -2.54
N GLU A 297 -6.57 27.37 -1.52
CA GLU A 297 -6.83 28.83 -1.47
C GLU A 297 -6.17 29.58 -2.63
N LEU A 298 -5.00 29.11 -3.08
CA LEU A 298 -4.25 29.71 -4.18
C LEU A 298 -4.57 29.11 -5.55
N GLY A 299 -5.44 28.11 -5.61
CA GLY A 299 -5.82 27.41 -6.84
C GLY A 299 -4.65 26.69 -7.53
N ILE A 300 -3.71 26.16 -6.74
CA ILE A 300 -2.57 25.40 -7.26
C ILE A 300 -3.00 23.93 -7.37
N ASP A 301 -3.09 23.42 -8.60
CA ASP A 301 -3.50 22.06 -8.94
C ASP A 301 -2.37 21.05 -8.67
N CYS A 302 -1.95 20.94 -7.39
CA CYS A 302 -0.98 19.97 -6.89
C CYS A 302 -1.57 19.25 -5.69
N GLU A 303 -1.77 17.94 -5.79
CA GLU A 303 -2.32 17.15 -4.69
C GLU A 303 -1.25 16.74 -3.68
N ILE A 304 -1.56 16.86 -2.40
CA ILE A 304 -0.74 16.37 -1.29
C ILE A 304 -1.26 15.01 -0.84
N VAL A 305 -0.36 14.06 -0.69
CA VAL A 305 -0.67 12.71 -0.22
C VAL A 305 -0.05 12.52 1.16
N ALA A 306 -0.90 12.20 2.15
CA ALA A 306 -0.46 11.84 3.49
C ALA A 306 -0.03 10.38 3.52
N ASP A 307 1.16 10.09 4.05
CA ASP A 307 1.71 8.73 4.18
C ASP A 307 2.08 8.41 5.63
N GLU A 308 3.12 9.01 6.17
CA GLU A 308 3.59 8.68 7.51
C GLU A 308 2.54 9.03 8.56
N TRP A 309 2.50 8.21 9.64
CA TRP A 309 1.52 8.28 10.73
C TRP A 309 0.08 7.84 10.37
N CYS A 310 -0.17 7.36 9.13
CA CYS A 310 -1.44 6.77 8.72
C CYS A 310 -1.40 5.24 8.85
N ASN A 311 -1.03 4.72 10.05
CA ASN A 311 -0.72 3.30 10.25
C ASN A 311 -1.94 2.45 10.65
N THR A 312 -3.03 3.08 11.10
CA THR A 312 -4.26 2.40 11.53
C THR A 312 -5.47 2.96 10.80
N LEU A 313 -6.58 2.24 10.85
CA LEU A 313 -7.87 2.73 10.32
C LEU A 313 -8.30 4.03 11.01
N GLU A 314 -8.07 4.14 12.32
CA GLU A 314 -8.37 5.33 13.12
C GLU A 314 -7.52 6.53 12.68
N ASP A 315 -6.22 6.32 12.42
CA ASP A 315 -5.36 7.38 11.89
C ASP A 315 -5.86 7.88 10.53
N ILE A 316 -6.17 6.97 9.61
CA ILE A 316 -6.69 7.32 8.28
C ILE A 316 -7.97 8.14 8.40
N LYS A 317 -8.89 7.75 9.29
CA LYS A 317 -10.12 8.50 9.55
C LYS A 317 -9.82 9.90 10.07
N GLU A 318 -8.90 10.05 11.01
CA GLU A 318 -8.53 11.35 11.56
C GLU A 318 -7.87 12.25 10.52
N PHE A 319 -6.92 11.74 9.72
CA PHE A 319 -6.29 12.50 8.65
C PHE A 319 -7.31 12.95 7.59
N ALA A 320 -8.27 12.09 7.25
CA ALA A 320 -9.36 12.42 6.34
C ALA A 320 -10.29 13.49 6.91
N ASP A 321 -10.72 13.36 8.17
CA ASP A 321 -11.58 14.36 8.87
C ASP A 321 -10.92 15.73 8.99
N LYS A 322 -9.60 15.75 9.22
CA LYS A 322 -8.79 16.97 9.33
C LYS A 322 -8.40 17.54 7.96
N LYS A 323 -8.66 16.82 6.85
CA LYS A 323 -8.17 17.18 5.50
C LYS A 323 -6.65 17.39 5.49
N ALA A 324 -5.93 16.51 6.17
CA ALA A 324 -4.47 16.52 6.23
C ALA A 324 -3.88 15.86 4.97
N GLY A 325 -4.17 16.43 3.81
CA GLY A 325 -3.86 15.95 2.47
C GLY A 325 -5.10 15.90 1.59
N HIS A 326 -4.91 15.97 0.28
CA HIS A 326 -5.96 15.71 -0.71
C HIS A 326 -6.24 14.21 -0.84
N MET A 327 -5.25 13.40 -0.46
CA MET A 327 -5.26 11.94 -0.53
C MET A 327 -4.53 11.36 0.67
N VAL A 328 -4.93 10.14 1.08
CA VAL A 328 -4.26 9.37 2.15
C VAL A 328 -3.75 8.06 1.57
N GLN A 329 -2.50 7.71 1.85
CA GLN A 329 -1.95 6.39 1.57
C GLN A 329 -2.46 5.38 2.60
N ILE A 330 -2.96 4.26 2.11
CA ILE A 330 -3.44 3.13 2.92
C ILE A 330 -2.40 2.02 2.83
N LYS A 331 -1.49 1.95 3.83
CA LYS A 331 -0.46 0.89 3.92
C LYS A 331 -1.11 -0.43 4.35
N THR A 332 -1.45 -1.25 3.37
CA THR A 332 -2.31 -2.41 3.56
C THR A 332 -1.88 -3.38 4.68
N PRO A 333 -0.59 -3.75 4.87
CA PRO A 333 -0.22 -4.62 5.99
C PRO A 333 -0.27 -3.93 7.36
N ASP A 334 -0.08 -2.61 7.43
CA ASP A 334 -0.10 -1.86 8.71
C ASP A 334 -1.49 -1.83 9.34
N LEU A 335 -2.55 -1.86 8.52
CA LEU A 335 -3.92 -1.84 9.01
C LEU A 335 -4.36 -3.15 9.70
N GLY A 336 -3.59 -4.22 9.57
CA GLY A 336 -3.96 -5.54 10.07
C GLY A 336 -5.05 -6.19 9.21
N GLY A 337 -6.27 -6.38 9.74
CA GLY A 337 -7.32 -7.06 8.99
C GLY A 337 -7.63 -6.42 7.64
N ILE A 338 -7.78 -7.27 6.59
CA ILE A 338 -8.01 -6.78 5.20
C ILE A 338 -9.31 -5.98 5.05
N GLN A 339 -10.30 -6.21 5.91
CA GLN A 339 -11.53 -5.41 5.97
C GLN A 339 -11.26 -3.93 6.33
N ASN A 340 -10.20 -3.64 7.08
CA ASN A 340 -9.82 -2.26 7.41
C ASN A 340 -9.40 -1.48 6.17
N ILE A 341 -8.84 -2.15 5.15
CA ILE A 341 -8.52 -1.53 3.85
C ILE A 341 -9.80 -1.10 3.15
N VAL A 342 -10.80 -1.98 3.12
CA VAL A 342 -12.12 -1.70 2.55
C VAL A 342 -12.75 -0.49 3.25
N GLU A 343 -12.77 -0.51 4.58
CA GLU A 343 -13.34 0.56 5.40
C GLU A 343 -12.59 1.88 5.25
N ALA A 344 -11.25 1.85 5.16
CA ALA A 344 -10.44 3.04 4.93
C ALA A 344 -10.75 3.70 3.58
N VAL A 345 -10.81 2.91 2.49
CA VAL A 345 -11.14 3.45 1.16
C VAL A 345 -12.54 4.06 1.15
N LEU A 346 -13.53 3.35 1.69
CA LEU A 346 -14.92 3.83 1.73
C LEU A 346 -15.05 5.09 2.58
N TYR A 347 -14.36 5.16 3.71
CA TYR A 347 -14.36 6.35 4.57
C TYR A 347 -13.74 7.57 3.88
N CYS A 348 -12.57 7.40 3.24
CA CYS A 348 -11.97 8.49 2.47
C CYS A 348 -12.93 9.00 1.38
N LYS A 349 -13.59 8.11 0.64
CA LYS A 349 -14.60 8.48 -0.37
C LYS A 349 -15.77 9.26 0.24
N GLU A 350 -16.30 8.83 1.39
CA GLU A 350 -17.37 9.54 2.12
C GLU A 350 -16.96 10.96 2.51
N LYS A 351 -15.70 11.15 2.88
CA LYS A 351 -15.14 12.47 3.25
C LYS A 351 -14.69 13.32 2.06
N GLY A 352 -14.76 12.80 0.84
CA GLY A 352 -14.26 13.50 -0.35
C GLY A 352 -12.74 13.61 -0.40
N ILE A 353 -12.03 12.69 0.27
CA ILE A 353 -10.57 12.57 0.26
C ILE A 353 -10.17 11.42 -0.66
N GLY A 354 -9.11 11.61 -1.44
CA GLY A 354 -8.58 10.56 -2.30
C GLY A 354 -8.07 9.39 -1.47
N ALA A 355 -8.43 8.17 -1.87
CA ALA A 355 -7.88 6.95 -1.29
C ALA A 355 -6.79 6.40 -2.21
N TYR A 356 -5.56 6.32 -1.72
CA TYR A 356 -4.49 5.58 -2.35
C TYR A 356 -4.35 4.23 -1.65
N GLN A 357 -4.85 3.16 -2.28
CA GLN A 357 -4.64 1.82 -1.77
C GLN A 357 -3.21 1.38 -2.06
N GLY A 358 -2.34 1.73 -1.14
CA GLY A 358 -0.90 1.50 -1.19
C GLY A 358 -0.51 0.10 -0.74
N GLY A 359 0.45 0.03 0.13
CA GLY A 359 1.02 -1.20 0.66
C GLY A 359 2.52 -1.07 0.83
N THR A 360 3.22 -2.16 0.59
CA THR A 360 4.67 -2.20 0.67
C THR A 360 5.26 -3.07 -0.42
N CYS A 361 6.51 -2.79 -0.80
CA CYS A 361 7.29 -3.71 -1.63
C CYS A 361 7.47 -5.10 -0.98
N ASN A 362 7.37 -5.17 0.35
CA ASN A 362 7.57 -6.36 1.15
C ASN A 362 6.28 -7.20 1.32
N GLU A 363 5.55 -7.39 0.22
CA GLU A 363 4.35 -8.23 0.15
C GLU A 363 4.59 -9.48 -0.72
N THR A 364 3.52 -10.24 -1.00
CA THR A 364 3.53 -11.45 -1.85
C THR A 364 2.53 -11.32 -3.00
N ASP A 365 2.52 -12.28 -3.91
CA ASP A 365 1.52 -12.34 -4.98
C ASP A 365 0.11 -12.63 -4.42
N ILE A 366 -0.02 -13.41 -3.34
CA ILE A 366 -1.30 -13.72 -2.69
C ILE A 366 -1.90 -12.46 -2.07
N SER A 367 -1.12 -11.75 -1.23
CA SER A 367 -1.60 -10.52 -0.59
C SER A 367 -1.90 -9.42 -1.60
N ALA A 368 -1.08 -9.28 -2.65
CA ALA A 368 -1.32 -8.33 -3.73
C ALA A 368 -2.64 -8.61 -4.46
N LYS A 369 -2.93 -9.88 -4.80
CA LYS A 369 -4.21 -10.27 -5.43
C LYS A 369 -5.39 -10.00 -4.52
N ALA A 370 -5.30 -10.33 -3.23
CA ALA A 370 -6.37 -10.02 -2.26
C ALA A 370 -6.64 -8.51 -2.20
N CYS A 371 -5.59 -7.67 -2.21
CA CYS A 371 -5.71 -6.22 -2.29
C CYS A 371 -6.34 -5.75 -3.61
N VAL A 372 -6.08 -6.40 -4.74
CA VAL A 372 -6.75 -6.09 -6.00
C VAL A 372 -8.26 -6.31 -5.90
N HIS A 373 -8.70 -7.40 -5.28
CA HIS A 373 -10.12 -7.63 -5.05
C HIS A 373 -10.77 -6.54 -4.16
N CYS A 374 -10.04 -6.07 -3.13
CA CYS A 374 -10.49 -4.93 -2.34
C CYS A 374 -10.63 -3.67 -3.21
N ALA A 375 -9.61 -3.35 -4.01
CA ALA A 375 -9.64 -2.19 -4.89
C ALA A 375 -10.76 -2.24 -5.93
N MET A 376 -10.97 -3.40 -6.55
CA MET A 376 -12.05 -3.57 -7.53
C MET A 376 -13.45 -3.40 -6.91
N ALA A 377 -13.63 -3.74 -5.64
CA ALA A 377 -14.90 -3.58 -4.93
C ALA A 377 -15.09 -2.18 -4.33
N THR A 378 -14.03 -1.42 -4.05
CA THR A 378 -14.10 -0.12 -3.36
C THR A 378 -13.73 1.06 -4.25
N GLN A 379 -13.02 0.82 -5.34
CA GLN A 379 -12.61 1.80 -6.35
C GLN A 379 -11.83 2.99 -5.75
N PRO A 380 -10.63 2.75 -5.16
CA PRO A 380 -9.73 3.82 -4.75
C PRO A 380 -9.25 4.63 -5.97
N VAL A 381 -8.68 5.80 -5.74
CA VAL A 381 -8.13 6.65 -6.80
C VAL A 381 -6.97 5.96 -7.54
N GLN A 382 -6.17 5.19 -6.81
CA GLN A 382 -5.08 4.39 -7.36
C GLN A 382 -4.75 3.19 -6.46
N ILE A 383 -4.10 2.18 -7.05
CA ILE A 383 -3.56 1.01 -6.36
C ILE A 383 -2.07 0.86 -6.62
N LEU A 384 -1.29 0.50 -5.60
CA LEU A 384 0.14 0.25 -5.72
C LEU A 384 0.43 -1.05 -6.50
N ALA A 385 1.38 -0.98 -7.43
CA ALA A 385 2.00 -2.15 -8.04
C ALA A 385 2.93 -2.83 -7.03
N LYS A 386 2.55 -4.00 -6.56
CA LYS A 386 3.25 -4.80 -5.54
C LYS A 386 3.07 -6.30 -5.78
N PRO A 387 3.93 -7.17 -5.28
CA PRO A 387 5.11 -6.96 -4.45
C PRO A 387 6.32 -6.40 -5.22
N GLY A 388 7.42 -6.24 -4.49
CA GLY A 388 8.72 -5.84 -5.02
C GLY A 388 8.86 -4.34 -5.26
N MET A 389 10.09 -3.97 -5.62
CA MET A 389 10.41 -2.61 -6.06
C MET A 389 10.57 -2.61 -7.58
N GLY A 390 9.85 -1.74 -8.24
CA GLY A 390 9.91 -1.66 -9.69
C GLY A 390 8.61 -2.09 -10.36
N VAL A 391 8.66 -2.15 -11.69
CA VAL A 391 7.47 -2.24 -12.54
C VAL A 391 7.28 -3.61 -13.19
N ASP A 392 8.05 -4.61 -12.83
CA ASP A 392 8.03 -5.90 -13.50
C ASP A 392 6.99 -6.83 -12.86
N GLU A 393 7.31 -7.48 -11.73
CA GLU A 393 6.44 -8.43 -11.05
C GLU A 393 5.17 -7.79 -10.48
N GLY A 394 5.29 -6.70 -9.76
CA GLY A 394 4.16 -6.04 -9.10
C GLY A 394 3.12 -5.52 -10.09
N TYR A 395 3.58 -4.87 -11.15
CA TYR A 395 2.68 -4.39 -12.22
C TYR A 395 1.94 -5.56 -12.89
N MET A 396 2.68 -6.61 -13.26
CA MET A 396 2.11 -7.81 -13.89
C MET A 396 1.04 -8.47 -13.03
N ILE A 397 1.32 -8.64 -11.73
CA ILE A 397 0.39 -9.29 -10.80
C ILE A 397 -0.90 -8.47 -10.68
N VAL A 398 -0.77 -7.18 -10.38
CA VAL A 398 -1.92 -6.29 -10.15
C VAL A 398 -2.74 -6.11 -11.43
N PHE A 399 -2.09 -5.82 -12.56
CA PHE A 399 -2.76 -5.63 -13.86
C PHE A 399 -3.51 -6.88 -14.30
N ASN A 400 -2.84 -8.06 -14.24
CA ASN A 400 -3.45 -9.30 -14.69
C ASN A 400 -4.62 -9.73 -13.79
N GLU A 401 -4.52 -9.50 -12.47
CA GLU A 401 -5.60 -9.86 -11.56
C GLU A 401 -6.85 -8.99 -11.77
N MET A 402 -6.70 -7.68 -11.98
CA MET A 402 -7.84 -6.81 -12.33
C MET A 402 -8.54 -7.29 -13.60
N ASN A 403 -7.78 -7.63 -14.65
CA ASN A 403 -8.35 -8.13 -15.90
C ASN A 403 -9.09 -9.48 -15.73
N ARG A 404 -8.58 -10.37 -14.87
CA ARG A 404 -9.28 -11.63 -14.54
C ARG A 404 -10.61 -11.36 -13.84
N ILE A 405 -10.62 -10.44 -12.89
CA ILE A 405 -11.87 -10.04 -12.18
C ILE A 405 -12.87 -9.48 -13.16
N ILE A 406 -12.49 -8.55 -14.03
CA ILE A 406 -13.36 -7.95 -15.05
C ILE A 406 -13.93 -9.01 -15.99
N ALA A 407 -13.07 -9.92 -16.48
CA ALA A 407 -13.51 -10.99 -17.38
C ALA A 407 -14.55 -11.91 -16.72
N LEU A 408 -14.37 -12.27 -15.45
CA LEU A 408 -15.32 -13.10 -14.72
C LEU A 408 -16.63 -12.35 -14.40
N GLU A 409 -16.56 -11.06 -14.09
CA GLU A 409 -17.73 -10.21 -13.87
C GLU A 409 -18.58 -10.05 -15.13
N SER A 410 -17.95 -9.93 -16.29
CA SER A 410 -18.69 -9.84 -17.56
C SER A 410 -19.54 -11.10 -17.82
N ILE A 411 -19.02 -12.29 -17.51
CA ILE A 411 -19.75 -13.55 -17.61
C ILE A 411 -20.91 -13.61 -16.60
N ARG A 412 -20.68 -13.12 -15.37
CA ARG A 412 -21.70 -13.09 -14.31
C ARG A 412 -22.87 -12.18 -14.69
N LYS A 413 -22.58 -10.96 -15.16
CA LYS A 413 -23.58 -9.98 -15.62
C LYS A 413 -24.42 -10.57 -16.77
N ALA A 414 -23.78 -11.16 -17.79
CA ALA A 414 -24.45 -11.77 -18.92
C ALA A 414 -25.36 -12.96 -18.56
N LYS A 415 -25.07 -13.69 -17.47
CA LYS A 415 -25.95 -14.76 -16.96
C LYS A 415 -27.18 -14.21 -16.22
N HIS A 416 -27.06 -13.08 -15.56
CA HIS A 416 -28.17 -12.42 -14.86
C HIS A 416 -29.16 -11.77 -15.82
N GLU A 417 -28.68 -11.18 -16.92
CA GLU A 417 -29.54 -10.58 -17.97
C GLU A 417 -30.38 -11.62 -18.78
N LYS A 418 -29.95 -12.89 -18.77
CA LYS A 418 -30.64 -13.99 -19.47
C LYS A 418 -31.66 -14.73 -18.59
N ARG A 419 -31.79 -14.36 -17.32
CA ARG A 419 -32.78 -14.91 -16.37
C ARG A 419 -33.89 -13.91 -16.11
#